data_dd18f8cc84cd7126bacd5d8de004702f
#
_entry.id   dd18f8cc84cd7126bacd5d8de004702f
#
_cell.length_a   1.000
_cell.length_b   1.000
_cell.length_c   1.000
_cell.angle_alpha   90.00
_cell.angle_beta   90.00
_cell.angle_gamma   90.00
#
_symmetry.space_group_name_H-M   'P 1'
#
loop_
_entity.id
_entity.type
_entity.pdbx_description
1 polymer ?
#
loop_
_entity_poly.entity_id
_entity_poly.type
_entity_poly.pdbx_seq_one_letter_code
_entity_poly.pdbx_strand_id
1 'polypeptide(L)'
;MFNSIRTKVLAGFSILIAVMMIYIVYVSISNANETNEIEGITEEELPILIANYELANSINAQIAAAQGYLLTGDSKYTETFYSYVDIASKNADFILSTSEADQFKPYYDQSVEWRSLIDKDVFQAYDPDNLAIAYQNLLVLEQRGNDISKGYETLAYSMRDQITTSGEHLVKVGKQNLWISINMGVILVILAI
;
A
#
# COMPACT_ATOMS: atom_id res chain seq x y z
N MET A 1 12.29 59.09 -4.55
CA MET A 1 12.72 60.12 -3.58
C MET A 1 11.73 60.09 -2.40
N PHE A 2 12.06 59.37 -1.32
CA PHE A 2 11.17 59.22 -0.15
C PHE A 2 11.59 60.21 0.92
N ASN A 3 11.04 61.41 0.86
CA ASN A 3 11.52 62.51 1.75
C ASN A 3 10.60 62.80 2.95
N SER A 4 9.51 62.06 3.15
CA SER A 4 8.65 62.26 4.33
C SER A 4 8.68 61.02 5.23
N ILE A 5 8.68 61.19 6.53
CA ILE A 5 8.61 60.14 7.54
C ILE A 5 7.42 59.19 7.25
N ARG A 6 6.28 59.77 6.86
CA ARG A 6 5.05 59.06 6.51
C ARG A 6 5.25 58.08 5.35
N THR A 7 6.03 58.49 4.32
CA THR A 7 6.31 57.62 3.16
C THR A 7 7.26 56.48 3.52
N LYS A 8 8.22 56.70 4.40
CA LYS A 8 9.13 55.66 4.88
C LYS A 8 8.41 54.62 5.73
N VAL A 9 7.51 55.05 6.61
CA VAL A 9 6.69 54.15 7.43
C VAL A 9 5.75 53.33 6.55
N LEU A 10 5.05 53.94 5.59
CA LEU A 10 4.18 53.24 4.63
C LEU A 10 4.97 52.22 3.80
N ALA A 11 6.15 52.58 3.32
CA ALA A 11 7.00 51.66 2.56
C ALA A 11 7.47 50.42 3.42
N GLY A 12 7.84 50.67 4.68
CA GLY A 12 8.19 49.58 5.61
C GLY A 12 7.03 48.61 5.85
N PHE A 13 5.83 49.11 6.12
CA PHE A 13 4.63 48.30 6.26
C PHE A 13 4.28 47.52 4.99
N SER A 14 4.42 48.15 3.81
CA SER A 14 4.16 47.47 2.54
C SER A 14 5.11 46.31 2.28
N ILE A 15 6.39 46.47 2.61
CA ILE A 15 7.40 45.40 2.51
C ILE A 15 7.05 44.25 3.47
N LEU A 16 6.69 44.57 4.71
CA LEU A 16 6.32 43.59 5.71
C LEU A 16 5.10 42.75 5.27
N ILE A 17 4.06 43.41 4.75
CA ILE A 17 2.87 42.74 4.20
C ILE A 17 3.24 41.88 3.01
N ALA A 18 4.08 42.35 2.10
CA ALA A 18 4.51 41.53 0.94
C ALA A 18 5.27 40.27 1.37
N VAL A 19 6.17 40.37 2.34
CA VAL A 19 6.91 39.22 2.90
C VAL A 19 5.94 38.22 3.56
N MET A 20 4.97 38.72 4.35
CA MET A 20 3.94 37.84 4.94
C MET A 20 3.10 37.14 3.89
N MET A 21 2.71 37.83 2.82
CA MET A 21 1.93 37.20 1.72
C MET A 21 2.70 36.11 1.03
N ILE A 22 3.99 36.32 0.72
CA ILE A 22 4.85 35.31 0.12
C ILE A 22 4.96 34.07 1.05
N TYR A 23 5.15 34.33 2.34
CA TYR A 23 5.24 33.24 3.33
C TYR A 23 3.94 32.43 3.45
N ILE A 24 2.78 33.09 3.50
CA ILE A 24 1.47 32.43 3.54
C ILE A 24 1.27 31.54 2.31
N VAL A 25 1.60 32.05 1.12
CA VAL A 25 1.50 31.27 -0.13
C VAL A 25 2.43 30.05 -0.08
N TYR A 26 3.67 30.23 0.36
CA TYR A 26 4.62 29.12 0.50
C TYR A 26 4.10 28.02 1.44
N VAL A 27 3.66 28.40 2.65
CA VAL A 27 3.13 27.43 3.65
C VAL A 27 1.86 26.75 3.13
N SER A 28 0.99 27.50 2.45
CA SER A 28 -0.24 26.90 1.89
C SER A 28 0.06 25.84 0.83
N ILE A 29 1.01 26.10 -0.06
CA ILE A 29 1.42 25.12 -1.09
C ILE A 29 2.10 23.92 -0.42
N SER A 30 2.99 24.13 0.55
CA SER A 30 3.66 23.05 1.25
C SER A 30 2.69 22.14 1.99
N ASN A 31 1.74 22.73 2.74
CA ASN A 31 0.73 21.95 3.45
C ASN A 31 -0.18 21.17 2.50
N ALA A 32 -0.56 21.76 1.36
CA ALA A 32 -1.36 21.06 0.36
C ALA A 32 -0.61 19.83 -0.20
N ASN A 33 0.68 19.97 -0.49
CA ASN A 33 1.50 18.85 -0.97
C ASN A 33 1.65 17.76 0.09
N GLU A 34 1.91 18.12 1.36
CA GLU A 34 1.98 17.17 2.48
C GLU A 34 0.65 16.42 2.67
N THR A 35 -0.48 17.13 2.57
CA THR A 35 -1.80 16.51 2.67
C THR A 35 -2.04 15.52 1.55
N ASN A 36 -1.75 15.87 0.29
CA ASN A 36 -1.91 14.98 -0.84
C ASN A 36 -1.03 13.71 -0.73
N GLU A 37 0.21 13.85 -0.21
CA GLU A 37 1.11 12.72 0.01
C GLU A 37 0.58 11.81 1.13
N ILE A 38 0.03 12.37 2.22
CA ILE A 38 -0.61 11.60 3.30
C ILE A 38 -1.86 10.86 2.78
N GLU A 39 -2.69 11.52 1.97
CA GLU A 39 -3.86 10.90 1.34
C GLU A 39 -3.45 9.74 0.43
N GLY A 40 -2.41 9.90 -0.40
CA GLY A 40 -1.86 8.82 -1.22
C GLY A 40 -1.44 7.60 -0.39
N ILE A 41 -0.71 7.83 0.71
CA ILE A 41 -0.30 6.75 1.61
C ILE A 41 -1.52 6.06 2.25
N THR A 42 -2.47 6.83 2.76
CA THR A 42 -3.57 6.28 3.56
C THR A 42 -4.71 5.69 2.75
N GLU A 43 -5.00 6.24 1.57
CA GLU A 43 -6.14 5.86 0.75
C GLU A 43 -5.77 4.88 -0.38
N GLU A 44 -4.51 4.84 -0.80
CA GLU A 44 -4.05 3.96 -1.89
C GLU A 44 -2.97 2.97 -1.42
N GLU A 45 -1.80 3.44 -0.97
CA GLU A 45 -0.64 2.58 -0.72
C GLU A 45 -0.86 1.59 0.44
N LEU A 46 -1.41 2.05 1.57
CA LEU A 46 -1.67 1.21 2.74
C LEU A 46 -2.75 0.14 2.49
N PRO A 47 -3.89 0.43 1.84
CA PRO A 47 -4.84 -0.59 1.41
C PRO A 47 -4.23 -1.63 0.46
N ILE A 48 -3.37 -1.24 -0.50
CA ILE A 48 -2.69 -2.16 -1.41
C ILE A 48 -1.73 -3.07 -0.64
N LEU A 49 -0.96 -2.52 0.31
CA LEU A 49 -0.10 -3.29 1.21
C LEU A 49 -0.89 -4.38 1.95
N ILE A 50 -2.00 -4.00 2.57
CA ILE A 50 -2.87 -4.93 3.31
C ILE A 50 -3.44 -6.00 2.38
N ALA A 51 -3.94 -5.61 1.21
CA ALA A 51 -4.51 -6.53 0.23
C ALA A 51 -3.49 -7.59 -0.24
N ASN A 52 -2.23 -7.20 -0.47
CA ASN A 52 -1.16 -8.14 -0.83
C ASN A 52 -0.86 -9.14 0.31
N TYR A 53 -0.83 -8.71 1.57
CA TYR A 53 -0.68 -9.63 2.70
C TYR A 53 -1.89 -10.58 2.84
N GLU A 54 -3.10 -10.09 2.64
CA GLU A 54 -4.30 -10.93 2.67
C GLU A 54 -4.32 -11.95 1.53
N LEU A 55 -3.82 -11.59 0.35
CA LEU A 55 -3.64 -12.52 -0.77
C LEU A 55 -2.63 -13.62 -0.43
N ALA A 56 -1.47 -13.28 0.13
CA ALA A 56 -0.48 -14.25 0.58
C ALA A 56 -1.07 -15.20 1.63
N ASN A 57 -1.74 -14.66 2.64
CA ASN A 57 -2.42 -15.44 3.67
C ASN A 57 -3.53 -16.33 3.10
N SER A 58 -4.28 -15.84 2.10
CA SER A 58 -5.33 -16.62 1.44
C SER A 58 -4.76 -17.82 0.68
N ILE A 59 -3.62 -17.67 0.00
CA ILE A 59 -2.95 -18.81 -0.65
C ILE A 59 -2.53 -19.86 0.39
N ASN A 60 -1.90 -19.43 1.49
CA ASN A 60 -1.47 -20.35 2.56
C ASN A 60 -2.66 -21.08 3.20
N ALA A 61 -3.78 -20.40 3.42
CA ALA A 61 -5.00 -20.99 3.93
C ALA A 61 -5.65 -21.98 2.94
N GLN A 62 -5.60 -21.69 1.64
CA GLN A 62 -6.04 -22.58 0.57
C GLN A 62 -5.18 -23.85 0.51
N ILE A 63 -3.85 -23.75 0.67
CA ILE A 63 -2.95 -24.90 0.77
C ILE A 63 -3.35 -25.78 1.97
N ALA A 64 -3.52 -25.17 3.15
CA ALA A 64 -3.91 -25.88 4.37
C ALA A 64 -5.29 -26.57 4.22
N ALA A 65 -6.22 -25.93 3.54
CA ALA A 65 -7.53 -26.52 3.25
C ALA A 65 -7.41 -27.70 2.29
N ALA A 66 -6.60 -27.62 1.24
CA ALA A 66 -6.35 -28.74 0.32
C ALA A 66 -5.70 -29.94 1.04
N GLN A 67 -4.74 -29.69 1.92
CA GLN A 67 -4.12 -30.71 2.79
C GLN A 67 -5.17 -31.36 3.72
N GLY A 68 -6.01 -30.53 4.37
CA GLY A 68 -7.07 -31.01 5.25
C GLY A 68 -8.09 -31.90 4.54
N TYR A 69 -8.45 -31.53 3.30
CA TYR A 69 -9.33 -32.36 2.46
C TYR A 69 -8.71 -33.75 2.14
N LEU A 70 -7.46 -33.76 1.70
CA LEU A 70 -6.79 -35.05 1.39
C LEU A 70 -6.66 -35.96 2.60
N LEU A 71 -6.49 -35.39 3.80
CA LEU A 71 -6.34 -36.18 5.03
C LEU A 71 -7.67 -36.77 5.53
N THR A 72 -8.79 -36.10 5.25
CA THR A 72 -10.06 -36.42 5.91
C THR A 72 -11.21 -36.77 4.96
N GLY A 73 -11.15 -36.30 3.70
CA GLY A 73 -12.26 -36.37 2.75
C GLY A 73 -13.45 -35.47 3.12
N ASP A 74 -13.33 -34.60 4.13
CA ASP A 74 -14.41 -33.77 4.64
C ASP A 74 -14.59 -32.53 3.76
N SER A 75 -15.79 -32.39 3.17
CA SER A 75 -16.14 -31.27 2.26
C SER A 75 -16.02 -29.88 2.90
N LYS A 76 -16.02 -29.78 4.24
CA LYS A 76 -15.78 -28.49 4.91
C LYS A 76 -14.44 -27.85 4.50
N TYR A 77 -13.46 -28.64 4.14
CA TYR A 77 -12.17 -28.12 3.70
C TYR A 77 -12.23 -27.56 2.28
N THR A 78 -13.02 -28.16 1.38
CA THR A 78 -13.26 -27.56 0.06
C THR A 78 -14.07 -26.27 0.17
N GLU A 79 -15.07 -26.22 1.05
CA GLU A 79 -15.82 -24.98 1.36
C GLU A 79 -14.88 -23.90 1.91
N THR A 80 -13.97 -24.26 2.82
CA THR A 80 -12.95 -23.37 3.36
C THR A 80 -12.02 -22.86 2.25
N PHE A 81 -11.56 -23.73 1.36
CA PHE A 81 -10.72 -23.36 0.21
C PHE A 81 -11.40 -22.29 -0.64
N TYR A 82 -12.66 -22.50 -1.05
CA TYR A 82 -13.39 -21.55 -1.88
C TYR A 82 -13.75 -20.26 -1.16
N SER A 83 -13.98 -20.29 0.15
CA SER A 83 -14.13 -19.08 0.96
C SER A 83 -12.90 -18.17 0.88
N TYR A 84 -11.68 -18.75 0.93
CA TYR A 84 -10.45 -17.99 0.75
C TYR A 84 -10.20 -17.57 -0.72
N VAL A 85 -10.73 -18.29 -1.70
CA VAL A 85 -10.76 -17.85 -3.10
C VAL A 85 -11.58 -16.57 -3.23
N ASP A 86 -12.75 -16.49 -2.58
CA ASP A 86 -13.61 -15.30 -2.62
C ASP A 86 -12.97 -14.09 -1.95
N ILE A 87 -12.28 -14.29 -0.81
CA ILE A 87 -11.51 -13.23 -0.14
C ILE A 87 -10.39 -12.74 -1.07
N ALA A 88 -9.64 -13.66 -1.65
CA ALA A 88 -8.55 -13.34 -2.56
C ALA A 88 -9.04 -12.60 -3.81
N SER A 89 -10.20 -12.98 -4.37
CA SER A 89 -10.76 -12.32 -5.55
C SER A 89 -11.12 -10.85 -5.26
N LYS A 90 -11.71 -10.56 -4.09
CA LYS A 90 -12.05 -9.17 -3.70
C LYS A 90 -10.80 -8.30 -3.57
N ASN A 91 -9.74 -8.82 -2.94
CA ASN A 91 -8.48 -8.11 -2.80
C ASN A 91 -7.79 -7.91 -4.16
N ALA A 92 -7.86 -8.92 -5.04
CA ALA A 92 -7.32 -8.84 -6.38
C ALA A 92 -8.05 -7.81 -7.24
N ASP A 93 -9.39 -7.78 -7.21
CA ASP A 93 -10.20 -6.81 -7.93
C ASP A 93 -9.87 -5.38 -7.49
N PHE A 94 -9.64 -5.19 -6.18
CA PHE A 94 -9.20 -3.91 -5.66
C PHE A 94 -7.84 -3.51 -6.24
N ILE A 95 -6.79 -4.36 -6.15
CA ILE A 95 -5.45 -4.01 -6.65
C ILE A 95 -5.46 -3.80 -8.18
N LEU A 96 -6.22 -4.61 -8.93
CA LEU A 96 -6.36 -4.46 -10.39
C LEU A 96 -7.02 -3.13 -10.81
N SER A 97 -7.69 -2.44 -9.89
CA SER A 97 -8.26 -1.11 -10.12
C SER A 97 -7.30 0.05 -9.81
N THR A 98 -6.11 -0.23 -9.29
CA THR A 98 -5.10 0.75 -8.88
C THR A 98 -3.96 0.88 -9.90
N SER A 99 -3.04 1.80 -9.62
CA SER A 99 -1.81 2.00 -10.41
C SER A 99 -0.87 0.78 -10.40
N GLU A 100 -0.99 -0.12 -9.39
CA GLU A 100 -0.13 -1.30 -9.21
C GLU A 100 -0.59 -2.53 -10.02
N ALA A 101 -1.68 -2.42 -10.80
CA ALA A 101 -2.27 -3.52 -11.56
C ALA A 101 -1.27 -4.29 -12.43
N ASP A 102 -0.37 -3.57 -13.12
CA ASP A 102 0.60 -4.20 -14.05
C ASP A 102 1.62 -5.08 -13.34
N GLN A 103 2.09 -4.67 -12.14
CA GLN A 103 3.05 -5.44 -11.33
C GLN A 103 2.36 -6.63 -10.65
N PHE A 104 1.11 -6.47 -10.27
CA PHE A 104 0.29 -7.45 -9.58
C PHE A 104 -0.20 -8.58 -10.51
N LYS A 105 -0.63 -8.24 -11.72
CA LYS A 105 -1.30 -9.15 -12.67
C LYS A 105 -0.59 -10.48 -12.91
N PRO A 106 0.75 -10.57 -13.09
CA PRO A 106 1.43 -11.83 -13.30
C PRO A 106 1.26 -12.84 -12.15
N TYR A 107 1.25 -12.37 -10.91
CA TYR A 107 1.04 -13.22 -9.73
C TYR A 107 -0.43 -13.64 -9.60
N TYR A 108 -1.35 -12.74 -9.93
CA TYR A 108 -2.77 -13.06 -9.96
C TYR A 108 -3.11 -14.14 -10.99
N ASP A 109 -2.63 -14.00 -12.22
CA ASP A 109 -2.86 -14.98 -13.29
C ASP A 109 -2.30 -16.38 -12.88
N GLN A 110 -1.11 -16.43 -12.27
CA GLN A 110 -0.54 -17.65 -11.71
C GLN A 110 -1.40 -18.25 -10.60
N SER A 111 -1.98 -17.44 -9.74
CA SER A 111 -2.86 -17.89 -8.65
C SER A 111 -4.17 -18.49 -9.17
N VAL A 112 -4.74 -17.90 -10.22
CA VAL A 112 -5.95 -18.42 -10.87
C VAL A 112 -5.69 -19.79 -11.50
N GLU A 113 -4.59 -19.92 -12.25
CA GLU A 113 -4.19 -21.21 -12.82
C GLU A 113 -3.92 -22.26 -11.72
N TRP A 114 -3.20 -21.90 -10.67
CA TRP A 114 -2.90 -22.77 -9.55
C TRP A 114 -4.17 -23.30 -8.87
N ARG A 115 -5.16 -22.45 -8.62
CA ARG A 115 -6.45 -22.87 -8.04
C ARG A 115 -7.19 -23.87 -8.93
N SER A 116 -7.17 -23.65 -10.24
CA SER A 116 -7.75 -24.59 -11.20
C SER A 116 -7.07 -25.96 -11.16
N LEU A 117 -5.74 -25.99 -10.96
CA LEU A 117 -4.99 -27.24 -10.82
C LEU A 117 -5.30 -27.93 -9.48
N ILE A 118 -5.44 -27.19 -8.37
CA ILE A 118 -5.88 -27.79 -7.08
C ILE A 118 -7.25 -28.44 -7.23
N ASP A 119 -8.19 -27.76 -7.88
CA ASP A 119 -9.52 -28.30 -8.08
C ASP A 119 -9.46 -29.62 -8.89
N LYS A 120 -8.78 -29.61 -10.03
CA LYS A 120 -8.71 -30.73 -10.95
C LYS A 120 -7.86 -31.88 -10.43
N ASP A 121 -6.65 -31.59 -9.98
CA ASP A 121 -5.61 -32.60 -9.77
C ASP A 121 -5.52 -33.06 -8.29
N VAL A 122 -6.23 -32.33 -7.37
CA VAL A 122 -6.31 -32.70 -5.95
C VAL A 122 -7.76 -33.05 -5.57
N PHE A 123 -8.72 -32.16 -5.72
CA PHE A 123 -10.09 -32.40 -5.24
C PHE A 123 -10.83 -33.41 -6.11
N GLN A 124 -10.78 -33.28 -7.44
CA GLN A 124 -11.44 -34.22 -8.37
C GLN A 124 -10.66 -35.58 -8.49
N ALA A 125 -9.36 -35.53 -8.20
CA ALA A 125 -8.53 -36.76 -8.20
C ALA A 125 -8.55 -37.51 -6.86
N TYR A 126 -9.30 -37.02 -5.87
CA TYR A 126 -9.42 -37.66 -4.56
C TYR A 126 -10.12 -39.03 -4.68
N ASP A 127 -9.40 -40.07 -4.27
CA ASP A 127 -9.91 -41.43 -4.15
C ASP A 127 -9.49 -41.98 -2.76
N PRO A 128 -10.45 -42.25 -1.84
CA PRO A 128 -10.13 -42.70 -0.49
C PRO A 128 -9.36 -44.03 -0.46
N ASP A 129 -9.50 -44.86 -1.51
CA ASP A 129 -8.79 -46.16 -1.63
C ASP A 129 -7.40 -45.99 -2.28
N ASN A 130 -7.13 -44.84 -2.95
CA ASN A 130 -5.86 -44.55 -3.61
C ASN A 130 -5.49 -43.07 -3.59
N LEU A 131 -5.04 -42.58 -2.45
CA LEU A 131 -4.64 -41.18 -2.27
C LEU A 131 -3.30 -40.80 -2.91
N ALA A 132 -2.52 -41.75 -3.40
CA ALA A 132 -1.14 -41.53 -3.81
C ALA A 132 -1.00 -40.47 -4.91
N ILE A 133 -1.90 -40.48 -5.91
CA ILE A 133 -1.86 -39.55 -7.03
C ILE A 133 -2.20 -38.13 -6.56
N ALA A 134 -3.32 -37.97 -5.86
CA ALA A 134 -3.76 -36.63 -5.37
C ALA A 134 -2.74 -36.03 -4.38
N TYR A 135 -2.11 -36.87 -3.55
CA TYR A 135 -1.06 -36.45 -2.63
C TYR A 135 0.21 -35.97 -3.36
N GLN A 136 0.68 -36.71 -4.36
CA GLN A 136 1.84 -36.30 -5.17
C GLN A 136 1.57 -35.00 -5.92
N ASN A 137 0.38 -34.84 -6.49
CA ASN A 137 -0.03 -33.59 -7.14
C ASN A 137 -0.04 -32.46 -6.16
N LEU A 138 -0.59 -32.63 -4.95
CA LEU A 138 -0.61 -31.61 -3.93
C LEU A 138 0.79 -31.15 -3.53
N LEU A 139 1.77 -32.04 -3.37
CA LEU A 139 3.15 -31.68 -3.03
C LEU A 139 3.77 -30.71 -4.05
N VAL A 140 3.53 -30.94 -5.34
CA VAL A 140 4.02 -30.06 -6.41
C VAL A 140 3.27 -28.71 -6.39
N LEU A 141 1.95 -28.77 -6.21
CA LEU A 141 1.11 -27.57 -6.20
C LEU A 141 1.30 -26.73 -4.92
N GLU A 142 1.62 -27.37 -3.79
CA GLU A 142 2.00 -26.65 -2.56
C GLU A 142 3.25 -25.79 -2.76
N GLN A 143 4.30 -26.35 -3.40
CA GLN A 143 5.48 -25.56 -3.72
C GLN A 143 5.14 -24.35 -4.61
N ARG A 144 4.33 -24.56 -5.65
CA ARG A 144 3.88 -23.49 -6.54
C ARG A 144 3.03 -22.45 -5.81
N GLY A 145 2.12 -22.89 -4.92
CA GLY A 145 1.34 -21.99 -4.06
C GLY A 145 2.22 -21.15 -3.14
N ASN A 146 3.23 -21.75 -2.51
CA ASN A 146 4.21 -21.06 -1.67
C ASN A 146 5.00 -20.00 -2.46
N ASP A 147 5.36 -20.27 -3.72
CA ASP A 147 6.07 -19.31 -4.56
C ASP A 147 5.15 -18.13 -4.95
N ILE A 148 3.86 -18.37 -5.21
CA ILE A 148 2.86 -17.32 -5.43
C ILE A 148 2.66 -16.49 -4.17
N SER A 149 2.53 -17.11 -3.00
CA SER A 149 2.42 -16.42 -1.70
C SER A 149 3.61 -15.48 -1.46
N LYS A 150 4.84 -15.95 -1.69
CA LYS A 150 6.05 -15.13 -1.62
C LYS A 150 6.06 -13.99 -2.64
N GLY A 151 5.47 -14.19 -3.82
CA GLY A 151 5.29 -13.13 -4.80
C GLY A 151 4.44 -11.98 -4.24
N TYR A 152 3.30 -12.30 -3.64
CA TYR A 152 2.45 -11.30 -2.98
C TYR A 152 3.15 -10.64 -1.79
N GLU A 153 3.89 -11.40 -0.96
CA GLU A 153 4.69 -10.83 0.12
C GLU A 153 5.75 -9.86 -0.40
N THR A 154 6.38 -10.17 -1.53
CA THR A 154 7.38 -9.29 -2.17
C THR A 154 6.75 -7.97 -2.61
N LEU A 155 5.55 -8.01 -3.21
CA LEU A 155 4.81 -6.80 -3.55
C LEU A 155 4.44 -6.00 -2.29
N ALA A 156 4.00 -6.67 -1.22
CA ALA A 156 3.73 -6.04 0.07
C ALA A 156 4.97 -5.36 0.66
N TYR A 157 6.14 -6.02 0.62
CA TYR A 157 7.39 -5.42 1.10
C TYR A 157 7.81 -4.21 0.28
N SER A 158 7.69 -4.26 -1.05
CA SER A 158 7.94 -3.11 -1.92
C SER A 158 7.06 -1.92 -1.56
N MET A 159 5.76 -2.15 -1.37
CA MET A 159 4.81 -1.12 -0.97
C MET A 159 5.13 -0.55 0.42
N ARG A 160 5.48 -1.40 1.39
CA ARG A 160 5.90 -0.97 2.72
C ARG A 160 7.15 -0.06 2.66
N ASP A 161 8.12 -0.38 1.81
CA ASP A 161 9.34 0.41 1.66
C ASP A 161 9.02 1.77 1.02
N GLN A 162 8.08 1.84 0.07
CA GLN A 162 7.57 3.11 -0.49
C GLN A 162 6.90 3.95 0.60
N ILE A 163 5.95 3.39 1.36
CA ILE A 163 5.27 4.07 2.47
C ILE A 163 6.29 4.60 3.49
N THR A 164 7.30 3.82 3.83
CA THR A 164 8.35 4.23 4.76
C THR A 164 9.15 5.41 4.22
N THR A 165 9.54 5.37 2.94
CA THR A 165 10.29 6.45 2.28
C THR A 165 9.47 7.73 2.20
N SER A 166 8.20 7.65 1.81
CA SER A 166 7.27 8.79 1.79
C SER A 166 7.08 9.36 3.19
N GLY A 167 6.91 8.50 4.20
CA GLY A 167 6.80 8.92 5.60
C GLY A 167 8.05 9.67 6.10
N GLU A 168 9.25 9.19 5.78
CA GLU A 168 10.52 9.87 6.11
C GLU A 168 10.63 11.23 5.39
N HIS A 169 10.20 11.29 4.14
CA HIS A 169 10.13 12.55 3.37
C HIS A 169 9.20 13.55 4.05
N LEU A 170 7.99 13.16 4.43
CA LEU A 170 7.02 14.01 5.15
C LEU A 170 7.60 14.55 6.46
N VAL A 171 8.25 13.71 7.27
CA VAL A 171 8.91 14.14 8.51
C VAL A 171 10.00 15.18 8.24
N LYS A 172 10.78 14.99 7.17
CA LYS A 172 11.85 15.93 6.78
C LYS A 172 11.27 17.28 6.34
N VAL A 173 10.24 17.28 5.49
CA VAL A 173 9.57 18.49 5.01
C VAL A 173 8.91 19.23 6.18
N GLY A 174 8.21 18.53 7.07
CA GLY A 174 7.61 19.11 8.25
C GLY A 174 8.64 19.80 9.17
N LYS A 175 9.81 19.19 9.38
CA LYS A 175 10.92 19.83 10.12
C LYS A 175 11.44 21.06 9.41
N GLN A 176 11.61 21.02 8.10
CA GLN A 176 12.01 22.19 7.31
C GLN A 176 11.01 23.33 7.43
N ASN A 177 9.72 23.04 7.30
CA ASN A 177 8.64 24.03 7.42
C ASN A 177 8.61 24.66 8.81
N LEU A 178 8.83 23.88 9.85
CA LEU A 178 8.96 24.39 11.22
C LEU A 178 10.12 25.38 11.36
N TRP A 179 11.31 25.05 10.85
CA TRP A 179 12.47 25.91 10.87
C TRP A 179 12.26 27.22 10.09
N ILE A 180 11.64 27.14 8.90
CA ILE A 180 11.30 28.31 8.08
C ILE A 180 10.32 29.20 8.85
N SER A 181 9.30 28.61 9.48
CA SER A 181 8.29 29.33 10.26
C SER A 181 8.90 30.08 11.45
N ILE A 182 9.80 29.44 12.20
CA ILE A 182 10.49 30.07 13.34
C ILE A 182 11.35 31.24 12.85
N ASN A 183 12.17 31.04 11.81
CA ASN A 183 13.03 32.09 11.28
C ASN A 183 12.22 33.27 10.72
N MET A 184 11.12 32.98 10.01
CA MET A 184 10.23 34.00 9.50
C MET A 184 9.59 34.83 10.65
N GLY A 185 9.16 34.15 11.72
CA GLY A 185 8.64 34.83 12.91
C GLY A 185 9.68 35.79 13.53
N VAL A 186 10.93 35.33 13.64
CA VAL A 186 12.04 36.22 14.15
C VAL A 186 12.27 37.40 13.23
N ILE A 187 12.31 37.21 11.92
CA ILE A 187 12.49 38.30 10.94
C ILE A 187 11.35 39.30 11.04
N LEU A 188 10.10 38.86 11.15
CA LEU A 188 8.94 39.73 11.27
C LEU A 188 8.98 40.56 12.55
N VAL A 189 9.42 39.98 13.69
CA VAL A 189 9.61 40.70 14.95
C VAL A 189 10.69 41.79 14.79
N ILE A 190 11.82 41.49 14.18
CA ILE A 190 12.92 42.42 13.95
C ILE A 190 12.47 43.59 13.04
N LEU A 191 11.68 43.31 12.00
CA LEU A 191 11.17 44.32 11.08
C LEU A 191 10.07 45.19 11.69
N ALA A 192 9.41 44.76 12.76
CA ALA A 192 8.35 45.48 13.43
C ALA A 192 8.86 46.48 14.52
N ILE A 193 10.15 46.38 14.92
CA ILE A 193 10.83 47.25 15.89
C ILE A 193 11.54 48.39 15.17
#